data_7cbad115b758965c656eb8191616cade
#
_entry.id   7cbad115b758965c656eb8191616cade
#
_cell.length_a   1.000
_cell.length_b   1.000
_cell.length_c   1.000
_cell.angle_alpha   90.00
_cell.angle_beta   90.00
_cell.angle_gamma   90.00
#
_symmetry.space_group_name_H-M   'P 1'
#
loop_
_entity.id
_entity.type
_entity.pdbx_description
1 polymer ?
#
loop_
_entity_poly.entity_id
_entity_poly.type
_entity_poly.pdbx_seq_one_letter_code
_entity_poly.pdbx_strand_id
1 'polypeptide(L)'
;MVDYIKMSKDNSLKIRKKTTRDVNYSIIPPFPKEILIDISSLCNHSCNFCSNVKMRNKLHASDDMVYKALNEAKNEGSEAVGLYATGEPFLNKNLEVFIKHAKKIGYKYVFVTTNGAAVTQKRIAQAIENGLDSIKFSIHGGTPETYEKIHGKNDLDRVIKNLKYVD
;
A
#
# COMPACT_ATOMS: atom_id res chain seq x y z
N MET A 1 23.42 -3.20 6.80
CA MET A 1 22.01 -2.75 6.84
C MET A 1 21.87 -1.73 5.73
N VAL A 2 21.19 -2.06 4.64
CA VAL A 2 21.04 -1.15 3.50
C VAL A 2 20.06 -0.07 3.90
N ASP A 3 20.37 1.19 3.58
CA ASP A 3 19.57 2.37 3.92
C ASP A 3 18.29 2.42 3.04
N TYR A 4 17.35 1.48 3.29
CA TYR A 4 16.12 1.30 2.51
C TYR A 4 15.19 2.52 2.56
N ILE A 5 15.21 3.29 3.65
CA ILE A 5 14.36 4.46 3.83
C ILE A 5 14.80 5.61 2.95
N LYS A 6 16.10 5.84 2.80
CA LYS A 6 16.65 6.91 1.99
C LYS A 6 16.40 6.67 0.50
N MET A 7 16.55 5.43 0.02
CA MET A 7 16.21 5.05 -1.37
C MET A 7 14.72 5.19 -1.68
N SER A 8 13.83 4.82 -0.75
CA SER A 8 12.38 4.89 -0.91
C SER A 8 11.88 6.34 -1.03
N LYS A 9 12.32 7.25 -0.15
CA LYS A 9 11.91 8.67 -0.19
C LYS A 9 12.33 9.36 -1.48
N ASP A 10 13.54 9.13 -1.95
CA ASP A 10 14.07 9.77 -3.17
C ASP A 10 13.36 9.27 -4.43
N ASN A 11 13.03 7.97 -4.51
CA ASN A 11 12.33 7.41 -5.66
C ASN A 11 10.85 7.81 -5.71
N SER A 12 10.13 7.80 -4.58
CA SER A 12 8.73 8.20 -4.54
C SER A 12 8.53 9.67 -4.91
N LEU A 13 9.39 10.56 -4.38
CA LEU A 13 9.34 11.98 -4.69
C LEU A 13 9.72 12.28 -6.15
N LYS A 14 10.69 11.56 -6.72
CA LYS A 14 11.07 11.73 -8.13
C LYS A 14 9.97 11.25 -9.07
N ILE A 15 9.35 10.10 -8.79
CA ILE A 15 8.25 9.56 -9.59
C ILE A 15 7.04 10.51 -9.50
N ARG A 16 6.63 10.93 -8.30
CA ARG A 16 5.52 11.88 -8.10
C ARG A 16 5.78 13.24 -8.76
N LYS A 17 6.98 13.81 -8.63
CA LYS A 17 7.34 15.06 -9.30
C LYS A 17 7.32 14.94 -10.81
N LYS A 18 7.67 13.79 -11.37
CA LYS A 18 7.63 13.56 -12.82
C LYS A 18 6.19 13.43 -13.30
N THR A 19 5.35 12.67 -12.59
CA THR A 19 3.94 12.46 -12.95
C THR A 19 3.09 13.72 -12.85
N THR A 20 3.41 14.65 -11.94
CA THR A 20 2.67 15.93 -11.79
C THR A 20 3.09 17.02 -12.78
N ARG A 21 4.28 16.94 -13.40
CA ARG A 21 4.74 17.92 -14.38
C ARG A 21 4.21 17.69 -15.79
N ASP A 22 3.84 16.46 -16.12
CA ASP A 22 3.42 16.05 -17.46
C ASP A 22 1.89 15.89 -17.56
N VAL A 23 1.12 16.70 -16.81
CA VAL A 23 -0.34 16.69 -16.90
C VAL A 23 -0.74 17.26 -18.26
N ASN A 24 -1.06 16.38 -19.18
CA ASN A 24 -1.64 16.76 -20.47
C ASN A 24 -3.16 16.89 -20.30
N TYR A 25 -3.68 18.12 -20.37
CA TYR A 25 -5.12 18.41 -20.33
C TYR A 25 -5.81 18.09 -21.68
N SER A 26 -5.51 16.95 -22.28
CA SER A 26 -6.23 16.49 -23.47
C SER A 26 -7.62 15.98 -23.07
N ILE A 27 -8.55 15.96 -24.04
CA ILE A 27 -9.89 15.39 -23.86
C ILE A 27 -9.80 13.90 -23.46
N ILE A 28 -8.76 13.21 -23.94
CA ILE A 28 -8.42 11.84 -23.56
C ILE A 28 -7.01 11.90 -22.93
N PRO A 29 -6.90 11.96 -21.60
CA PRO A 29 -5.60 11.95 -20.95
C PRO A 29 -4.88 10.61 -21.17
N PRO A 30 -3.54 10.60 -21.16
CA PRO A 30 -2.79 9.34 -21.18
C PRO A 30 -3.11 8.49 -19.95
N PHE A 31 -2.95 7.17 -20.06
CA PHE A 31 -3.14 6.27 -18.93
C PHE A 31 -2.27 6.70 -17.73
N PRO A 32 -2.78 6.63 -16.48
CA PRO A 32 -2.06 7.12 -15.31
C PRO A 32 -0.76 6.36 -15.07
N LYS A 33 0.30 7.11 -14.75
CA LYS A 33 1.61 6.54 -14.42
C LYS A 33 1.65 5.84 -13.06
N GLU A 34 0.77 6.21 -12.15
CA GLU A 34 0.59 5.60 -10.83
C GLU A 34 -0.87 5.17 -10.68
N ILE A 35 -1.06 3.92 -10.26
CA ILE A 35 -2.39 3.35 -10.00
C ILE A 35 -2.46 2.76 -8.59
N LEU A 36 -3.68 2.63 -8.08
CA LEU A 36 -3.99 1.88 -6.86
C LEU A 36 -4.86 0.68 -7.21
N ILE A 37 -4.51 -0.48 -6.68
CA ILE A 37 -5.31 -1.70 -6.79
C ILE A 37 -5.73 -2.11 -5.39
N ASP A 38 -7.04 -2.10 -5.12
CA ASP A 38 -7.58 -2.57 -3.85
C ASP A 38 -7.60 -4.10 -3.82
N ILE A 39 -6.62 -4.68 -3.15
CA ILE A 39 -6.49 -6.14 -3.04
C ILE A 39 -7.32 -6.74 -1.91
N SER A 40 -7.89 -5.90 -1.04
CA SER A 40 -8.69 -6.32 0.11
C SER A 40 -9.55 -5.19 0.64
N SER A 41 -10.85 -5.41 0.75
CA SER A 41 -11.75 -4.53 1.49
C SER A 41 -11.89 -4.92 2.98
N LEU A 42 -11.27 -6.02 3.41
CA LEU A 42 -11.19 -6.41 4.82
C LEU A 42 -10.24 -5.48 5.58
N CYS A 43 -10.62 -5.12 6.80
CA CYS A 43 -9.78 -4.35 7.72
C CYS A 43 -10.00 -4.84 9.16
N ASN A 44 -8.91 -4.89 9.93
CA ASN A 44 -8.94 -5.25 11.35
C ASN A 44 -9.21 -4.04 12.27
N HIS A 45 -9.27 -2.83 11.72
CA HIS A 45 -9.64 -1.59 12.42
C HIS A 45 -11.04 -1.11 12.01
N SER A 46 -11.63 -0.23 12.85
CA SER A 46 -12.92 0.42 12.63
C SER A 46 -12.82 1.93 12.79
N CYS A 47 -11.88 2.53 12.05
CA CYS A 47 -11.58 3.96 12.16
C CYS A 47 -12.84 4.82 11.96
N ASN A 48 -13.06 5.80 12.84
CA ASN A 48 -14.27 6.60 12.89
C ASN A 48 -14.49 7.50 11.66
N PHE A 49 -13.43 7.80 10.91
CA PHE A 49 -13.46 8.60 9.68
C PHE A 49 -13.49 7.73 8.40
N CYS A 50 -13.39 6.41 8.51
CA CYS A 50 -13.22 5.52 7.35
C CYS A 50 -14.57 5.00 6.83
N SER A 51 -14.81 5.18 5.54
CA SER A 51 -16.01 4.65 4.88
C SER A 51 -16.06 3.12 4.84
N ASN A 52 -14.91 2.45 4.93
CA ASN A 52 -14.81 0.98 4.94
C ASN A 52 -15.67 0.33 6.04
N VAL A 53 -15.85 1.01 7.20
CA VAL A 53 -16.67 0.51 8.30
C VAL A 53 -18.13 0.27 7.87
N LYS A 54 -18.64 1.06 6.92
CA LYS A 54 -20.01 0.99 6.40
C LYS A 54 -20.15 0.01 5.23
N MET A 55 -19.06 -0.53 4.70
CA MET A 55 -19.10 -1.45 3.55
C MET A 55 -19.70 -2.80 3.97
N ARG A 56 -20.56 -3.33 3.08
CA ARG A 56 -21.08 -4.70 3.16
C ARG A 56 -20.28 -5.61 2.23
N ASN A 57 -20.35 -6.93 2.47
CA ASN A 57 -19.71 -7.95 1.62
C ASN A 57 -18.21 -7.72 1.40
N LYS A 58 -17.49 -7.48 2.50
CA LYS A 58 -16.03 -7.33 2.47
C LYS A 58 -15.35 -8.64 2.06
N LEU A 59 -14.41 -8.53 1.12
CA LEU A 59 -13.68 -9.68 0.58
C LEU A 59 -12.26 -9.30 0.14
N HIS A 60 -11.46 -10.31 -0.15
CA HIS A 60 -10.23 -10.14 -0.92
C HIS A 60 -10.56 -10.17 -2.42
N ALA A 61 -9.83 -9.38 -3.20
CA ALA A 61 -9.82 -9.56 -4.65
C ALA A 61 -9.27 -10.95 -4.99
N SER A 62 -9.81 -11.60 -6.02
CA SER A 62 -9.23 -12.85 -6.50
C SER A 62 -7.85 -12.61 -7.11
N ASP A 63 -6.97 -13.61 -6.98
CA ASP A 63 -5.61 -13.51 -7.50
C ASP A 63 -5.60 -13.20 -9.01
N ASP A 64 -6.48 -13.84 -9.77
CA ASP A 64 -6.62 -13.62 -11.22
C ASP A 64 -6.98 -12.16 -11.53
N MET A 65 -7.90 -11.55 -10.76
CA MET A 65 -8.25 -10.13 -10.94
C MET A 65 -7.07 -9.22 -10.66
N VAL A 66 -6.30 -9.50 -9.59
CA VAL A 66 -5.13 -8.69 -9.26
C VAL A 66 -4.05 -8.82 -10.31
N TYR A 67 -3.75 -10.05 -10.78
CA TYR A 67 -2.78 -10.26 -11.87
C TYR A 67 -3.21 -9.60 -13.16
N LYS A 68 -4.48 -9.73 -13.52
CA LYS A 68 -5.05 -9.10 -14.71
C LYS A 68 -4.89 -7.58 -14.64
N ALA A 69 -5.32 -6.95 -13.54
CA ALA A 69 -5.20 -5.50 -13.34
C ALA A 69 -3.75 -5.01 -13.40
N LEU A 70 -2.82 -5.73 -12.77
CA LEU A 70 -1.39 -5.41 -12.80
C LEU A 70 -0.83 -5.46 -14.24
N ASN A 71 -1.15 -6.53 -14.99
CA ASN A 71 -0.63 -6.71 -16.34
C ASN A 71 -1.23 -5.67 -17.31
N GLU A 72 -2.54 -5.46 -17.27
CA GLU A 72 -3.22 -4.49 -18.17
C GLU A 72 -2.72 -3.07 -17.92
N ALA A 73 -2.70 -2.61 -16.64
CA ALA A 73 -2.22 -1.27 -16.34
C ALA A 73 -0.73 -1.08 -16.68
N LYS A 74 0.08 -2.12 -16.54
CA LYS A 74 1.48 -2.08 -16.96
C LYS A 74 1.63 -1.94 -18.48
N ASN A 75 0.83 -2.67 -19.25
CA ASN A 75 0.82 -2.59 -20.72
C ASN A 75 0.36 -1.20 -21.20
N GLU A 76 -0.56 -0.56 -20.50
CA GLU A 76 -1.02 0.81 -20.75
C GLU A 76 0.00 1.88 -20.31
N GLY A 77 1.12 1.48 -19.71
CA GLY A 77 2.25 2.36 -19.40
C GLY A 77 2.32 2.87 -17.98
N SER A 78 1.62 2.25 -17.02
CA SER A 78 1.82 2.52 -15.60
C SER A 78 3.23 2.15 -15.15
N GLU A 79 3.82 2.98 -14.30
CA GLU A 79 5.17 2.83 -13.78
C GLU A 79 5.19 2.53 -12.28
N ALA A 80 4.15 2.94 -11.55
CA ALA A 80 4.01 2.75 -10.11
C ALA A 80 2.67 2.12 -9.76
N VAL A 81 2.66 1.27 -8.72
CA VAL A 81 1.43 0.67 -8.20
C VAL A 81 1.40 0.64 -6.69
N GLY A 82 0.28 1.09 -6.11
CA GLY A 82 -0.06 0.88 -4.72
C GLY A 82 -1.02 -0.30 -4.60
N LEU A 83 -0.67 -1.28 -3.76
CA LEU A 83 -1.48 -2.48 -3.52
C LEU A 83 -2.33 -2.31 -2.26
N TYR A 84 -3.15 -1.27 -2.23
CA TYR A 84 -4.05 -0.92 -1.13
C TYR A 84 -5.08 0.11 -1.61
N ALA A 85 -6.22 0.21 -0.95
CA ALA A 85 -7.13 1.35 -1.04
C ALA A 85 -8.04 1.44 0.20
N THR A 86 -9.09 0.63 0.28
CA THR A 86 -10.13 0.76 1.31
C THR A 86 -9.89 -0.13 2.53
N GLY A 87 -9.24 -1.27 2.36
CA GLY A 87 -8.97 -2.24 3.44
C GLY A 87 -7.53 -2.24 3.94
N GLU A 88 -7.20 -3.27 4.71
CA GLU A 88 -5.84 -3.51 5.20
C GLU A 88 -5.13 -4.53 4.30
N PRO A 89 -4.11 -4.12 3.53
CA PRO A 89 -3.48 -4.98 2.55
C PRO A 89 -2.81 -6.22 3.15
N PHE A 90 -2.24 -6.13 4.35
CA PHE A 90 -1.63 -7.29 5.02
C PHE A 90 -2.62 -8.33 5.52
N LEU A 91 -3.93 -8.11 5.44
CA LEU A 91 -4.90 -9.18 5.64
C LEU A 91 -5.00 -10.10 4.41
N ASN A 92 -4.61 -9.63 3.23
CA ASN A 92 -4.47 -10.50 2.07
C ASN A 92 -3.18 -11.33 2.20
N LYS A 93 -3.33 -12.66 2.16
CA LYS A 93 -2.21 -13.61 2.33
C LYS A 93 -1.23 -13.61 1.15
N ASN A 94 -1.66 -13.12 0.00
CA ASN A 94 -0.91 -13.14 -1.25
C ASN A 94 -0.26 -11.79 -1.59
N LEU A 95 -0.30 -10.80 -0.67
CA LEU A 95 0.28 -9.49 -0.90
C LEU A 95 1.74 -9.57 -1.38
N GLU A 96 2.57 -10.38 -0.73
CA GLU A 96 3.99 -10.52 -1.05
C GLU A 96 4.20 -11.14 -2.45
N VAL A 97 3.28 -12.01 -2.86
CA VAL A 97 3.30 -12.63 -4.20
C VAL A 97 2.92 -11.59 -5.27
N PHE A 98 1.94 -10.74 -4.99
CA PHE A 98 1.56 -9.63 -5.89
C PHE A 98 2.66 -8.60 -6.03
N ILE A 99 3.36 -8.25 -4.93
CA ILE A 99 4.55 -7.38 -4.96
C ILE A 99 5.62 -7.96 -5.90
N LYS A 100 5.96 -9.24 -5.71
CA LYS A 100 6.93 -9.95 -6.55
C LYS A 100 6.53 -9.95 -8.01
N HIS A 101 5.26 -10.20 -8.31
CA HIS A 101 4.75 -10.18 -9.68
C HIS A 101 4.84 -8.77 -10.30
N ALA A 102 4.42 -7.74 -9.58
CA ALA A 102 4.51 -6.36 -10.04
C ALA A 102 5.96 -5.97 -10.39
N LYS A 103 6.92 -6.32 -9.54
CA LYS A 103 8.35 -6.09 -9.84
C LYS A 103 8.82 -6.88 -11.05
N LYS A 104 8.42 -8.16 -11.16
CA LYS A 104 8.79 -9.03 -12.29
C LYS A 104 8.32 -8.47 -13.64
N ILE A 105 7.11 -7.90 -13.70
CA ILE A 105 6.57 -7.31 -14.94
C ILE A 105 7.04 -5.87 -15.17
N GLY A 106 7.92 -5.33 -14.31
CA GLY A 106 8.65 -4.10 -14.56
C GLY A 106 8.04 -2.83 -13.95
N TYR A 107 7.20 -2.92 -12.90
CA TYR A 107 6.87 -1.74 -12.12
C TYR A 107 8.11 -1.18 -11.44
N LYS A 108 8.35 0.12 -11.64
CA LYS A 108 9.51 0.83 -11.07
C LYS A 108 9.33 1.08 -9.58
N TYR A 109 8.07 1.25 -9.15
CA TYR A 109 7.73 1.59 -7.78
C TYR A 109 6.47 0.84 -7.32
N VAL A 110 6.62 0.00 -6.30
CA VAL A 110 5.54 -0.78 -5.66
C VAL A 110 5.44 -0.36 -4.21
N PHE A 111 4.26 0.03 -3.77
CA PHE A 111 4.08 0.57 -2.42
C PHE A 111 2.77 0.12 -1.79
N VAL A 112 2.71 0.20 -0.45
CA VAL A 112 1.52 -0.06 0.34
C VAL A 112 1.31 1.01 1.41
N THR A 113 0.05 1.18 1.81
CA THR A 113 -0.31 1.89 3.03
C THR A 113 -1.00 0.89 3.95
N THR A 114 -0.57 0.81 5.21
CA THR A 114 -1.06 -0.15 6.20
C THR A 114 -1.39 0.54 7.52
N ASN A 115 -2.33 -0.02 8.28
CA ASN A 115 -2.53 0.38 9.66
C ASN A 115 -1.42 -0.17 10.59
N GLY A 116 -0.59 -1.10 10.10
CA GLY A 116 0.56 -1.63 10.81
C GLY A 116 0.25 -2.62 11.93
N ALA A 117 -1.03 -2.85 12.26
CA ALA A 117 -1.43 -3.71 13.38
C ALA A 117 -1.64 -5.18 12.94
N ALA A 118 -2.07 -5.41 11.70
CA ALA A 118 -2.32 -6.75 11.18
C ALA A 118 -1.04 -7.48 10.71
N VAL A 119 0.05 -6.75 10.53
CA VAL A 119 1.28 -7.28 9.94
C VAL A 119 2.26 -7.77 11.02
N THR A 120 3.02 -8.81 10.68
CA THR A 120 4.18 -9.27 11.47
C THR A 120 5.48 -8.78 10.83
N GLN A 121 6.53 -8.63 11.63
CA GLN A 121 7.85 -8.25 11.13
C GLN A 121 8.37 -9.20 10.04
N LYS A 122 8.08 -10.51 10.18
CA LYS A 122 8.39 -11.52 9.15
C LYS A 122 7.74 -11.18 7.80
N ARG A 123 6.46 -10.81 7.80
CA ARG A 123 5.75 -10.44 6.55
C ARG A 123 6.23 -9.11 5.98
N ILE A 124 6.63 -8.16 6.83
CA ILE A 124 7.27 -6.92 6.39
C ILE A 124 8.59 -7.25 5.67
N ALA A 125 9.46 -8.08 6.29
CA ALA A 125 10.70 -8.51 5.67
C ALA A 125 10.46 -9.20 4.32
N GLN A 126 9.51 -10.14 4.26
CA GLN A 126 9.14 -10.83 3.01
C GLN A 126 8.64 -9.87 1.92
N ALA A 127 7.84 -8.85 2.29
CA ALA A 127 7.38 -7.84 1.34
C ALA A 127 8.57 -7.04 0.76
N ILE A 128 9.52 -6.63 1.61
CA ILE A 128 10.74 -5.92 1.21
C ILE A 128 11.62 -6.81 0.32
N GLU A 129 11.85 -8.06 0.70
CA GLU A 129 12.61 -9.04 -0.10
C GLU A 129 11.99 -9.31 -1.47
N ASN A 130 10.66 -9.25 -1.58
CA ASN A 130 9.95 -9.37 -2.85
C ASN A 130 9.89 -8.06 -3.66
N GLY A 131 10.51 -6.99 -3.16
CA GLY A 131 10.69 -5.74 -3.90
C GLY A 131 9.69 -4.63 -3.56
N LEU A 132 9.09 -4.64 -2.36
CA LEU A 132 8.32 -3.49 -1.89
C LEU A 132 9.25 -2.27 -1.74
N ASP A 133 8.97 -1.20 -2.47
CA ASP A 133 9.80 0.00 -2.47
C ASP A 133 9.42 0.98 -1.35
N SER A 134 8.19 0.93 -0.86
CA SER A 134 7.74 1.82 0.22
C SER A 134 6.57 1.23 1.01
N ILE A 135 6.62 1.46 2.31
CA ILE A 135 5.54 1.17 3.24
C ILE A 135 5.19 2.44 4.02
N LYS A 136 3.91 2.80 4.04
CA LYS A 136 3.40 3.93 4.80
C LYS A 136 2.50 3.43 5.92
N PHE A 137 2.77 3.86 7.14
CA PHE A 137 1.96 3.54 8.30
C PHE A 137 0.90 4.62 8.55
N SER A 138 -0.35 4.22 8.70
CA SER A 138 -1.47 5.10 9.03
C SER A 138 -1.59 5.23 10.56
N ILE A 139 -0.98 6.27 11.12
CA ILE A 139 -0.98 6.56 12.55
C ILE A 139 -1.65 7.92 12.74
N HIS A 140 -2.85 7.96 13.36
CA HIS A 140 -3.66 9.16 13.52
C HIS A 140 -3.84 9.56 14.99
N GLY A 141 -3.02 9.02 15.89
CA GLY A 141 -3.01 9.35 17.31
C GLY A 141 -1.63 9.11 17.92
N GLY A 142 -1.14 10.06 18.72
CA GLY A 142 0.17 9.99 19.37
C GLY A 142 0.14 9.36 20.77
N THR A 143 -1.04 9.14 21.34
CA THR A 143 -1.23 8.44 22.63
C THR A 143 -2.16 7.24 22.44
N PRO A 144 -2.09 6.20 23.30
CA PRO A 144 -2.97 5.04 23.22
C PRO A 144 -4.45 5.41 23.19
N GLU A 145 -4.86 6.36 24.02
CA GLU A 145 -6.26 6.81 24.13
C GLU A 145 -6.72 7.50 22.85
N THR A 146 -5.91 8.40 22.30
CA THR A 146 -6.23 9.11 21.05
C THR A 146 -6.25 8.13 19.87
N TYR A 147 -5.27 7.22 19.84
CA TYR A 147 -5.19 6.20 18.80
C TYR A 147 -6.42 5.29 18.82
N GLU A 148 -6.80 4.76 19.99
CA GLU A 148 -7.97 3.90 20.16
C GLU A 148 -9.26 4.62 19.78
N LYS A 149 -9.44 5.86 20.19
CA LYS A 149 -10.60 6.69 19.83
C LYS A 149 -10.77 6.84 18.32
N ILE A 150 -9.67 6.94 17.59
CA ILE A 150 -9.68 7.14 16.13
C ILE A 150 -9.76 5.81 15.38
N HIS A 151 -8.96 4.83 15.77
CA HIS A 151 -8.82 3.55 15.05
C HIS A 151 -9.79 2.46 15.51
N GLY A 152 -10.48 2.66 16.64
CA GLY A 152 -11.41 1.70 17.24
C GLY A 152 -10.72 0.51 17.92
N LYS A 153 -9.40 0.55 18.08
CA LYS A 153 -8.58 -0.45 18.78
C LYS A 153 -7.30 0.17 19.32
N ASN A 154 -6.85 -0.34 20.47
CA ASN A 154 -5.58 0.08 21.08
C ASN A 154 -4.42 -0.82 20.60
N ASP A 155 -3.96 -0.59 19.37
CA ASP A 155 -2.84 -1.32 18.75
C ASP A 155 -1.57 -0.46 18.61
N LEU A 156 -1.51 0.75 19.20
CA LEU A 156 -0.44 1.72 18.97
C LEU A 156 0.96 1.15 19.22
N ASP A 157 1.18 0.47 20.34
CA ASP A 157 2.49 -0.10 20.67
C ASP A 157 2.97 -1.11 19.63
N ARG A 158 2.06 -1.95 19.12
CA ARG A 158 2.36 -2.91 18.06
C ARG A 158 2.74 -2.18 16.77
N VAL A 159 2.00 -1.16 16.42
CA VAL A 159 2.24 -0.36 15.20
C VAL A 159 3.58 0.36 15.30
N ILE A 160 3.89 0.98 16.43
CA ILE A 160 5.20 1.63 16.67
C ILE A 160 6.34 0.61 16.62
N LYS A 161 6.15 -0.59 17.19
CA LYS A 161 7.16 -1.67 17.09
C LYS A 161 7.41 -2.08 15.63
N ASN A 162 6.36 -2.20 14.82
CA ASN A 162 6.49 -2.54 13.41
C ASN A 162 7.08 -1.39 12.58
N LEU A 163 6.74 -0.14 12.91
CA LEU A 163 7.35 1.04 12.29
C LEU A 163 8.86 1.09 12.57
N LYS A 164 9.27 0.93 13.83
CA LYS A 164 10.70 0.90 14.21
C LYS A 164 11.49 -0.25 13.59
N TYR A 165 10.81 -1.32 13.19
CA TYR A 165 11.46 -2.45 12.50
C TYR A 165 11.88 -2.12 11.07
N VAL A 166 11.20 -1.20 10.42
CA VAL A 166 11.49 -0.77 9.03
C VAL A 166 12.35 0.49 8.95
N ASP A 167 12.58 1.14 10.09
CA ASP A 167 13.44 2.31 10.24
C ASP A 167 14.90 1.87 10.38
#